data_33f1f352d2cd512faf8a500831d919a3
#
_entry.id   33f1f352d2cd512faf8a500831d919a3
#
_cell.length_a   1.000
_cell.length_b   1.000
_cell.length_c   1.000
_cell.angle_alpha   90.00
_cell.angle_beta   90.00
_cell.angle_gamma   90.00
#
_symmetry.space_group_name_H-M   'P 1'
#
loop_
_entity.id
_entity.type
_entity.pdbx_description
1 polymer ?
#
loop_
_entity_poly.entity_id
_entity_poly.type
_entity_poly.pdbx_seq_one_letter_code
_entity_poly.pdbx_strand_id
1 'polypeptide(L)'
;MKNRFREKLTNKQPIMATRINSTWPMVAEVVGATGLYDYVEFLGEYAPYSQVDLENIARACELHDMSCIIKVDYANRAYVAQKALASGFQGILFTDHTTAKEVEDTLKNVIPATPQLQGRLGFVNRRFYKNEHFAN
;
A
#
# COMPACT_ATOMS: atom_id res chain seq x y z
N MET A 1 -12.79 -0.56 -3.98
CA MET A 1 -12.31 0.80 -4.22
C MET A 1 -11.38 0.79 -5.42
N LYS A 2 -11.45 1.80 -6.29
CA LYS A 2 -10.61 1.92 -7.48
C LYS A 2 -9.17 2.27 -7.05
N ASN A 3 -8.17 1.58 -7.59
CA ASN A 3 -6.78 1.93 -7.34
C ASN A 3 -6.33 3.03 -8.32
N ARG A 4 -6.59 4.28 -7.95
CA ARG A 4 -6.34 5.48 -8.76
C ARG A 4 -4.85 5.64 -9.10
N PHE A 5 -3.98 5.34 -8.15
CA PHE A 5 -2.54 5.35 -8.35
C PHE A 5 -2.11 4.39 -9.48
N ARG A 6 -2.58 3.13 -9.42
CA ARG A 6 -2.26 2.11 -10.44
C ARG A 6 -2.82 2.48 -11.81
N GLU A 7 -4.05 3.01 -11.85
CA GLU A 7 -4.67 3.45 -13.09
C GLU A 7 -3.84 4.53 -13.80
N LYS A 8 -3.43 5.56 -13.06
CA LYS A 8 -2.59 6.63 -13.61
C LYS A 8 -1.21 6.13 -14.06
N LEU A 9 -0.57 5.24 -13.30
CA LEU A 9 0.68 4.59 -13.72
C LEU A 9 0.53 3.85 -15.04
N THR A 10 -0.51 3.03 -15.16
CA THR A 10 -0.79 2.25 -16.37
C THR A 10 -1.00 3.16 -17.58
N ASN A 11 -1.68 4.28 -17.38
CA ASN A 11 -2.00 5.25 -18.43
C ASN A 11 -0.87 6.28 -18.65
N LYS A 12 0.27 6.15 -17.96
CA LYS A 12 1.42 7.07 -18.03
C LYS A 12 1.01 8.53 -17.76
N GLN A 13 0.07 8.73 -16.87
CA GLN A 13 -0.40 10.05 -16.46
C GLN A 13 0.43 10.61 -15.30
N PRO A 14 0.56 11.94 -15.20
CA PRO A 14 1.16 12.56 -14.01
C PRO A 14 0.42 12.17 -12.74
N ILE A 15 1.18 11.97 -11.67
CA ILE A 15 0.66 11.60 -10.35
C ILE A 15 1.13 12.63 -9.34
N MET A 16 0.18 13.19 -8.59
CA MET A 16 0.46 14.10 -7.48
C MET A 16 0.34 13.35 -6.17
N ALA A 17 1.36 13.47 -5.33
CA ALA A 17 1.41 12.79 -4.05
C ALA A 17 1.96 13.69 -2.94
N THR A 18 1.63 13.33 -1.71
CA THR A 18 2.28 13.88 -0.52
C THR A 18 2.61 12.78 0.48
N ARG A 19 3.40 13.11 1.49
CA ARG A 19 3.84 12.19 2.54
C ARG A 19 3.28 12.57 3.89
N ILE A 20 2.93 11.56 4.68
CA ILE A 20 2.54 11.73 6.07
C ILE A 20 3.32 10.76 6.95
N ASN A 21 3.63 11.18 8.17
CA ASN A 21 4.20 10.33 9.22
C ASN A 21 3.35 10.35 10.50
N SER A 22 2.16 10.92 10.42
CA SER A 22 1.17 10.91 11.49
C SER A 22 0.22 9.73 11.30
N THR A 23 -0.10 9.05 12.39
CA THR A 23 -1.12 7.99 12.42
C THR A 23 -2.53 8.53 12.62
N TRP A 24 -2.68 9.83 12.89
CA TRP A 24 -3.99 10.44 13.05
C TRP A 24 -4.73 10.50 11.71
N PRO A 25 -5.83 9.76 11.53
CA PRO A 25 -6.48 9.63 10.23
C PRO A 25 -7.00 10.95 9.66
N MET A 26 -7.33 11.94 10.54
CA MET A 26 -7.73 13.27 10.10
C MET A 26 -6.69 13.93 9.18
N VAL A 27 -5.40 13.65 9.36
CA VAL A 27 -4.35 14.20 8.47
C VAL A 27 -4.56 13.72 7.04
N ALA A 28 -4.85 12.42 6.86
CA ALA A 28 -5.15 11.86 5.55
C ALA A 28 -6.48 12.40 4.97
N GLU A 29 -7.49 12.62 5.81
CA GLU A 29 -8.77 13.21 5.41
C GLU A 29 -8.59 14.66 4.92
N VAL A 30 -7.83 15.49 5.65
CA VAL A 30 -7.55 16.87 5.24
C VAL A 30 -6.80 16.90 3.90
N VAL A 31 -5.80 16.04 3.74
CA VAL A 31 -5.08 15.90 2.45
C VAL A 31 -6.05 15.50 1.34
N GLY A 32 -6.87 14.49 1.57
CA GLY A 32 -7.86 14.00 0.59
C GLY A 32 -8.92 15.04 0.24
N ALA A 33 -9.40 15.79 1.21
CA ALA A 33 -10.40 16.83 1.03
C ALA A 33 -9.93 17.98 0.10
N THR A 34 -8.63 18.16 -0.08
CA THR A 34 -8.10 19.11 -1.07
C THR A 34 -8.43 18.74 -2.50
N GLY A 35 -8.65 17.46 -2.80
CA GLY A 35 -8.84 16.94 -4.15
C GLY A 35 -7.61 17.02 -5.06
N LEU A 36 -6.45 17.45 -4.53
CA LEU A 36 -5.23 17.70 -5.31
C LEU A 36 -4.33 16.48 -5.45
N TYR A 37 -4.45 15.51 -4.54
CA TYR A 37 -3.54 14.37 -4.46
C TYR A 37 -4.19 13.07 -4.94
N ASP A 38 -3.44 12.30 -5.70
CA ASP A 38 -3.84 10.99 -6.17
C ASP A 38 -3.56 9.90 -5.13
N TYR A 39 -2.49 10.10 -4.36
CA TYR A 39 -2.21 9.23 -3.22
C TYR A 39 -1.46 9.95 -2.10
N VAL A 40 -1.53 9.36 -0.93
CA VAL A 40 -0.70 9.70 0.21
C VAL A 40 0.28 8.53 0.48
N GLU A 41 1.54 8.87 0.77
CA GLU A 41 2.57 7.94 1.21
C GLU A 41 2.72 8.04 2.73
N PHE A 42 2.33 6.97 3.43
CA PHE A 42 2.61 6.87 4.86
C PHE A 42 4.04 6.38 5.09
N LEU A 43 4.82 7.14 5.86
CA LEU A 43 6.23 6.85 6.13
C LEU A 43 6.37 5.80 7.25
N GLY A 44 5.90 4.58 7.01
CA GLY A 44 5.93 3.50 8.00
C GLY A 44 7.34 3.08 8.43
N GLU A 45 8.36 3.43 7.64
CA GLU A 45 9.77 3.22 8.02
C GLU A 45 10.17 4.03 9.27
N TYR A 46 9.56 5.19 9.49
CA TYR A 46 9.97 6.13 10.53
C TYR A 46 8.89 6.40 11.59
N ALA A 47 7.64 6.24 11.23
CA ALA A 47 6.53 6.55 12.12
C ALA A 47 6.24 5.39 13.09
N PRO A 48 5.93 5.65 14.36
CA PRO A 48 5.32 4.66 15.22
C PRO A 48 3.86 4.41 14.79
N TYR A 49 3.44 3.14 14.69
CA TYR A 49 2.07 2.80 14.32
C TYR A 49 1.68 1.39 14.77
N SER A 50 0.38 1.18 14.88
CA SER A 50 -0.25 -0.13 15.02
C SER A 50 -0.96 -0.54 13.72
N GLN A 51 -1.41 -1.80 13.63
CA GLN A 51 -2.22 -2.24 12.49
C GLN A 51 -3.57 -1.53 12.40
N VAL A 52 -4.13 -1.14 13.54
CA VAL A 52 -5.38 -0.38 13.61
C VAL A 52 -5.19 1.00 12.98
N ASP A 53 -4.03 1.64 13.20
CA ASP A 53 -3.70 2.91 12.56
C ASP A 53 -3.65 2.77 11.04
N LEU A 54 -3.04 1.70 10.53
CA LEU A 54 -3.00 1.44 9.08
C LEU A 54 -4.42 1.30 8.50
N GLU A 55 -5.31 0.59 9.18
CA GLU A 55 -6.70 0.48 8.73
C GLU A 55 -7.42 1.83 8.74
N ASN A 56 -7.18 2.66 9.74
CA ASN A 56 -7.83 3.97 9.85
C ASN A 56 -7.29 4.95 8.80
N ILE A 57 -5.99 4.95 8.53
CA ILE A 57 -5.40 5.72 7.41
C ILE A 57 -6.02 5.28 6.07
N ALA A 58 -6.12 3.97 5.83
CA ALA A 58 -6.72 3.45 4.62
C ALA A 58 -8.18 3.91 4.47
N ARG A 59 -8.99 3.84 5.55
CA ARG A 59 -10.38 4.33 5.54
C ARG A 59 -10.46 5.82 5.24
N ALA A 60 -9.58 6.62 5.85
CA ALA A 60 -9.53 8.06 5.62
C ALA A 60 -9.25 8.40 4.15
N CYS A 61 -8.31 7.67 3.52
CA CYS A 61 -8.03 7.84 2.10
C CYS A 61 -9.22 7.42 1.22
N GLU A 62 -9.91 6.33 1.59
CA GLU A 62 -11.09 5.83 0.87
C GLU A 62 -12.23 6.83 0.82
N LEU A 63 -12.43 7.64 1.87
CA LEU A 63 -13.46 8.68 1.92
C LEU A 63 -13.33 9.72 0.80
N HIS A 64 -12.12 9.91 0.29
CA HIS A 64 -11.79 10.91 -0.72
C HIS A 64 -11.35 10.30 -2.06
N ASP A 65 -11.62 9.01 -2.29
CA ASP A 65 -11.16 8.28 -3.48
C ASP A 65 -9.66 8.46 -3.75
N MET A 66 -8.88 8.64 -2.70
CA MET A 66 -7.43 8.81 -2.72
C MET A 66 -6.77 7.47 -2.39
N SER A 67 -5.76 7.09 -3.15
CA SER A 67 -4.96 5.90 -2.85
C SER A 67 -4.06 6.12 -1.64
N CYS A 68 -3.71 5.06 -0.93
CA CYS A 68 -2.65 5.10 0.08
C CYS A 68 -1.59 4.05 -0.19
N ILE A 69 -0.34 4.45 -0.02
CA ILE A 69 0.82 3.57 -0.07
C ILE A 69 1.62 3.69 1.22
N ILE A 70 2.37 2.68 1.56
CA ILE A 70 3.26 2.69 2.73
C ILE A 70 4.70 2.49 2.30
N LYS A 71 5.59 3.33 2.82
CA LYS A 71 7.03 3.10 2.77
C LYS A 71 7.42 2.20 3.94
N VAL A 72 8.08 1.08 3.66
CA VAL A 72 8.42 0.07 4.67
C VAL A 72 9.92 0.02 4.91
N ASP A 73 10.32 -0.28 6.15
CA ASP A 73 11.72 -0.50 6.49
C ASP A 73 12.27 -1.80 5.90
N TYR A 74 13.59 -1.87 5.78
CA TYR A 74 14.27 -3.02 5.22
C TYR A 74 14.04 -4.31 6.02
N ALA A 75 14.14 -4.24 7.35
CA ALA A 75 14.16 -5.41 8.21
C ALA A 75 12.82 -6.14 8.28
N ASN A 76 11.70 -5.37 8.31
CA ASN A 76 10.35 -5.91 8.51
C ASN A 76 9.50 -5.88 7.23
N ARG A 77 10.10 -5.56 6.08
CA ARG A 77 9.38 -5.27 4.84
C ARG A 77 8.36 -6.32 4.42
N ALA A 78 8.65 -7.61 4.58
CA ALA A 78 7.73 -8.69 4.23
C ALA A 78 6.49 -8.70 5.15
N TYR A 79 6.71 -8.62 6.45
CA TYR A 79 5.64 -8.60 7.45
C TYR A 79 4.76 -7.36 7.30
N VAL A 80 5.38 -6.19 7.24
CA VAL A 80 4.66 -4.92 7.15
C VAL A 80 3.89 -4.82 5.84
N ALA A 81 4.46 -5.22 4.71
CA ALA A 81 3.78 -5.20 3.42
C ALA A 81 2.50 -6.04 3.43
N GLN A 82 2.55 -7.26 3.95
CA GLN A 82 1.36 -8.11 4.05
C GLN A 82 0.30 -7.52 4.97
N LYS A 83 0.70 -6.93 6.10
CA LYS A 83 -0.22 -6.27 7.04
C LYS A 83 -0.84 -5.01 6.44
N ALA A 84 -0.07 -4.20 5.73
CA ALA A 84 -0.57 -3.02 5.05
C ALA A 84 -1.59 -3.36 3.95
N LEU A 85 -1.30 -4.36 3.12
CA LEU A 85 -2.26 -4.86 2.13
C LEU A 85 -3.55 -5.35 2.80
N ALA A 86 -3.44 -6.11 3.90
CA ALA A 86 -4.61 -6.56 4.67
C ALA A 86 -5.39 -5.39 5.29
N SER A 87 -4.75 -4.28 5.58
CA SER A 87 -5.35 -3.06 6.12
C SER A 87 -6.03 -2.18 5.07
N GLY A 88 -5.81 -2.44 3.77
CA GLY A 88 -6.41 -1.70 2.66
C GLY A 88 -5.46 -0.76 1.93
N PHE A 89 -4.16 -0.80 2.23
CA PHE A 89 -3.17 -0.07 1.44
C PHE A 89 -3.09 -0.63 0.02
N GLN A 90 -2.94 0.24 -0.96
CA GLN A 90 -2.99 -0.10 -2.38
C GLN A 90 -1.61 -0.17 -3.03
N GLY A 91 -0.58 0.24 -2.31
CA GLY A 91 0.79 0.19 -2.78
C GLY A 91 1.79 0.05 -1.63
N ILE A 92 2.92 -0.56 -1.94
CA ILE A 92 4.04 -0.71 -1.02
C ILE A 92 5.28 -0.12 -1.69
N LEU A 93 5.95 0.80 -1.01
CA LEU A 93 7.26 1.30 -1.39
C LEU A 93 8.33 0.54 -0.58
N PHE A 94 8.96 -0.39 -1.23
CA PHE A 94 10.10 -1.09 -0.66
C PHE A 94 11.37 -0.27 -0.82
N THR A 95 12.24 -0.31 0.19
CA THR A 95 13.47 0.50 0.25
C THR A 95 14.71 -0.36 0.36
N ASP A 96 15.86 0.28 0.10
CA ASP A 96 17.20 -0.22 0.44
C ASP A 96 17.59 -1.55 -0.22
N HIS A 97 17.04 -1.84 -1.40
CA HIS A 97 17.52 -2.96 -2.20
C HIS A 97 18.87 -2.62 -2.84
N THR A 98 19.79 -3.55 -2.76
CA THR A 98 21.14 -3.40 -3.33
C THR A 98 21.35 -4.29 -4.56
N THR A 99 20.52 -5.31 -4.76
CA THR A 99 20.62 -6.24 -5.87
C THR A 99 19.25 -6.53 -6.51
N ALA A 100 19.25 -6.89 -7.79
CA ALA A 100 18.04 -7.34 -8.49
C ALA A 100 17.39 -8.56 -7.82
N LYS A 101 18.21 -9.48 -7.30
CA LYS A 101 17.72 -10.66 -6.60
C LYS A 101 16.94 -10.31 -5.32
N GLU A 102 17.39 -9.31 -4.57
CA GLU A 102 16.64 -8.82 -3.39
C GLU A 102 15.28 -8.26 -3.79
N VAL A 103 15.18 -7.53 -4.91
CA VAL A 103 13.91 -7.03 -5.44
C VAL A 103 12.98 -8.20 -5.77
N GLU A 104 13.45 -9.18 -6.52
CA GLU A 104 12.68 -10.39 -6.87
C GLU A 104 12.16 -11.13 -5.63
N ASP A 105 13.03 -11.37 -4.66
CA ASP A 105 12.67 -12.09 -3.44
C ASP A 105 11.68 -11.28 -2.57
N THR A 106 11.80 -9.96 -2.56
CA THR A 106 10.89 -9.08 -1.84
C THR A 106 9.51 -9.05 -2.49
N LEU A 107 9.44 -8.95 -3.83
CA LEU A 107 8.16 -8.91 -4.55
C LEU A 107 7.32 -10.16 -4.32
N LYS A 108 7.94 -11.33 -4.11
CA LYS A 108 7.21 -12.57 -3.78
C LYS A 108 6.31 -12.43 -2.54
N ASN A 109 6.63 -11.54 -1.61
CA ASN A 109 5.83 -11.35 -0.39
C ASN A 109 4.49 -10.66 -0.65
N VAL A 110 4.34 -9.99 -1.79
CA VAL A 110 3.11 -9.27 -2.19
C VAL A 110 2.45 -9.86 -3.44
N ILE A 111 3.04 -10.90 -4.00
CA ILE A 111 2.49 -11.68 -5.10
C ILE A 111 1.72 -12.88 -4.52
N PRO A 112 0.50 -13.16 -5.02
CA PRO A 112 -0.30 -14.30 -4.55
C PRO A 112 0.43 -15.65 -4.63
N ALA A 113 0.20 -16.48 -3.62
CA ALA A 113 0.75 -17.82 -3.51
C ALA A 113 -0.06 -18.81 -4.37
N THR A 114 0.00 -18.64 -5.70
CA THR A 114 -0.64 -19.53 -6.67
C THR A 114 0.42 -20.27 -7.48
N PRO A 115 0.09 -21.45 -8.07
CA PRO A 115 1.02 -22.18 -8.92
C PRO A 115 1.56 -21.34 -10.09
N GLN A 116 0.74 -20.42 -10.62
CA GLN A 116 1.09 -19.57 -11.75
C GLN A 116 2.02 -18.42 -11.34
N LEU A 117 1.76 -17.81 -10.19
CA LEU A 117 2.45 -16.60 -9.75
C LEU A 117 3.63 -16.87 -8.81
N GLN A 118 3.64 -18.03 -8.15
CA GLN A 118 4.72 -18.47 -7.26
C GLN A 118 5.09 -17.45 -6.16
N GLY A 119 4.11 -16.66 -5.71
CA GLY A 119 4.29 -15.72 -4.64
C GLY A 119 4.23 -16.36 -3.26
N ARG A 120 4.24 -15.51 -2.22
CA ARG A 120 4.14 -15.90 -0.81
C ARG A 120 2.95 -15.28 -0.09
N LEU A 121 2.22 -14.37 -0.77
CA LEU A 121 1.03 -13.75 -0.19
C LEU A 121 -0.11 -14.76 -0.16
N GLY A 122 -0.55 -15.11 1.05
CA GLY A 122 -1.73 -15.95 1.25
C GLY A 122 -3.02 -15.22 0.91
N PHE A 123 -4.15 -15.91 1.06
CA PHE A 123 -5.46 -15.30 0.88
C PHE A 123 -5.72 -14.25 1.97
N VAL A 124 -5.87 -13.00 1.55
CA VAL A 124 -6.14 -11.88 2.45
C VAL A 124 -7.64 -11.62 2.50
N ASN A 125 -8.26 -11.92 3.64
CA ASN A 125 -9.72 -11.88 3.82
C ASN A 125 -10.21 -10.71 4.69
N ARG A 126 -9.38 -9.71 4.98
CA ARG A 126 -9.78 -8.61 5.86
C ARG A 126 -10.28 -7.40 5.07
N ARG A 127 -9.41 -6.44 4.73
CA ARG A 127 -9.79 -5.23 3.98
C ARG A 127 -9.32 -5.26 2.52
N PHE A 128 -8.82 -6.35 2.05
CA PHE A 128 -8.41 -6.55 0.67
C PHE A 128 -9.65 -6.92 -0.16
N TYR A 129 -10.35 -5.91 -0.66
CA TYR A 129 -11.72 -6.04 -1.19
C TYR A 129 -11.84 -6.71 -2.55
N LYS A 130 -10.76 -6.81 -3.30
CA LYS A 130 -10.81 -7.44 -4.62
C LYS A 130 -9.66 -8.43 -4.74
N ASN A 131 -9.98 -9.68 -4.45
CA ASN A 131 -9.12 -10.80 -4.74
C ASN A 131 -9.17 -11.19 -6.23
N GLU A 132 -9.19 -10.20 -7.13
CA GLU A 132 -9.19 -10.45 -8.58
C GLU A 132 -8.00 -11.30 -9.01
N HIS A 133 -6.92 -11.27 -8.26
CA HIS A 133 -5.74 -12.11 -8.48
C HIS A 133 -5.92 -13.58 -8.08
N PHE A 134 -6.93 -13.89 -7.28
CA PHE A 134 -7.24 -15.25 -6.85
C PHE A 134 -8.47 -15.85 -7.55
N ALA A 135 -9.21 -15.03 -8.31
CA ALA A 135 -10.45 -15.43 -8.97
C ALA A 135 -10.27 -15.91 -10.40
N ASN A 136 -9.06 -15.83 -10.94
CA ASN A 136 -8.72 -16.26 -12.31
C ASN A 136 -7.70 -17.37 -12.29
#